data_a1677864c9050b62fe5f13b45cda9ac7
#
_entry.id   a1677864c9050b62fe5f13b45cda9ac7
#
_cell.length_a   1.000
_cell.length_b   1.000
_cell.length_c   1.000
_cell.angle_alpha   90.00
_cell.angle_beta   90.00
_cell.angle_gamma   90.00
#
_symmetry.space_group_name_H-M   'P 1'
#
loop_
_entity.id
_entity.type
_entity.pdbx_description
1 polymer ?
#
loop_
_entity_poly.entity_id
_entity_poly.type
_entity_poly.pdbx_seq_one_letter_code
_entity_poly.pdbx_strand_id
1 'polypeptide(L)'
;MSKVVDLLGDKTSYYLDHTCKTIDKSLIYIPSPDTIDKVWIDSDRNIKVLNSLQTLLGHGRLANTGYVSILPVDQDIEHTAGASFAPNPIYFDPENIVKLAIEGGCNAVASTFGILGSVARKYAHKIPFVVKLNHNELLTYPNTYDQVLFGTVKEAWNMGAVAVGATIYFGSEQSRRQLVEIAEAFEYAHELGMATILWCYLRNSDFKKGAI
;
A
#
# COMPACT_ATOMS: atom_id res chain seq x y z
N MET A 1 -24.47 -11.80 -6.34
CA MET A 1 -25.02 -11.01 -5.20
C MET A 1 -25.48 -11.89 -4.04
N SER A 2 -26.03 -13.08 -4.26
CA SER A 2 -26.52 -13.96 -3.18
C SER A 2 -25.46 -14.32 -2.13
N LYS A 3 -24.26 -14.74 -2.55
CA LYS A 3 -23.21 -15.18 -1.60
C LYS A 3 -22.73 -14.10 -0.62
N VAL A 4 -22.73 -12.83 -1.02
CA VAL A 4 -22.32 -11.72 -0.14
C VAL A 4 -23.42 -11.42 0.87
N VAL A 5 -24.67 -11.42 0.43
CA VAL A 5 -25.84 -11.22 1.31
C VAL A 5 -25.91 -12.35 2.34
N ASP A 6 -25.73 -13.60 1.91
CA ASP A 6 -25.74 -14.77 2.79
C ASP A 6 -24.62 -14.71 3.85
N LEU A 7 -23.43 -14.21 3.44
CA LEU A 7 -22.29 -14.04 4.35
C LEU A 7 -22.51 -12.92 5.38
N LEU A 8 -23.14 -11.82 4.97
CA LEU A 8 -23.36 -10.64 5.83
C LEU A 8 -24.58 -10.79 6.73
N GLY A 9 -25.55 -11.64 6.34
CA GLY A 9 -26.78 -11.86 7.10
C GLY A 9 -27.48 -10.55 7.48
N ASP A 10 -27.85 -10.41 8.74
CA ASP A 10 -28.54 -9.21 9.27
C ASP A 10 -27.75 -7.89 9.14
N LYS A 11 -26.45 -7.98 8.89
CA LYS A 11 -25.59 -6.79 8.68
C LYS A 11 -25.52 -6.35 7.22
N THR A 12 -26.22 -7.02 6.32
CA THR A 12 -26.18 -6.72 4.88
C THR A 12 -26.48 -5.25 4.58
N SER A 13 -27.58 -4.72 5.07
CA SER A 13 -27.98 -3.33 4.83
C SER A 13 -26.98 -2.34 5.45
N TYR A 14 -26.49 -2.64 6.65
CA TYR A 14 -25.48 -1.80 7.30
C TYR A 14 -24.21 -1.62 6.46
N TYR A 15 -23.74 -2.67 5.79
CA TYR A 15 -22.52 -2.62 5.01
C TYR A 15 -22.76 -2.22 3.54
N LEU A 16 -23.82 -2.71 2.91
CA LEU A 16 -24.04 -2.50 1.47
C LEU A 16 -24.82 -1.23 1.16
N ASP A 17 -25.70 -0.77 2.09
CA ASP A 17 -26.52 0.42 1.90
C ASP A 17 -25.99 1.62 2.70
N HIS A 18 -24.74 1.54 3.18
CA HIS A 18 -24.15 2.59 3.97
C HIS A 18 -24.09 3.91 3.19
N THR A 19 -24.61 4.96 3.79
CA THR A 19 -24.48 6.33 3.27
C THR A 19 -23.72 7.17 4.29
N CYS A 20 -22.60 7.78 3.85
CA CYS A 20 -21.85 8.71 4.68
C CYS A 20 -22.72 9.94 5.01
N LYS A 21 -22.88 10.22 6.31
CA LYS A 21 -23.69 11.36 6.78
C LYS A 21 -22.88 12.64 6.92
N THR A 22 -21.56 12.55 6.95
CA THR A 22 -20.67 13.68 7.23
C THR A 22 -20.28 14.44 5.97
N ILE A 23 -20.08 13.72 4.86
CA ILE A 23 -19.65 14.29 3.58
C ILE A 23 -20.63 13.77 2.52
N ASP A 24 -21.33 14.69 1.87
CA ASP A 24 -22.21 14.35 0.77
C ASP A 24 -21.41 13.81 -0.43
N LYS A 25 -21.94 12.79 -1.07
CA LYS A 25 -21.30 12.15 -2.24
C LYS A 25 -21.06 13.11 -3.39
N SER A 26 -21.91 14.14 -3.53
CA SER A 26 -21.77 15.18 -4.57
C SER A 26 -20.56 16.10 -4.36
N LEU A 27 -19.98 16.10 -3.16
CA LEU A 27 -18.80 16.90 -2.82
C LEU A 27 -17.47 16.17 -3.04
N ILE A 28 -17.50 14.91 -3.45
CA ILE A 28 -16.29 14.11 -3.67
C ILE A 28 -16.20 13.66 -5.13
N TYR A 29 -14.95 13.56 -5.61
CA TYR A 29 -14.69 12.91 -6.88
C TYR A 29 -14.96 11.40 -6.76
N ILE A 30 -15.76 10.88 -7.67
CA ILE A 30 -16.01 9.44 -7.78
C ILE A 30 -15.08 8.87 -8.84
N PRO A 31 -14.18 7.96 -8.50
CA PRO A 31 -13.29 7.31 -9.46
C PRO A 31 -14.06 6.64 -10.61
N SER A 32 -13.46 6.67 -11.78
CA SER A 32 -14.03 6.15 -13.02
C SER A 32 -12.94 5.52 -13.90
N PRO A 33 -13.30 4.78 -14.98
CA PRO A 33 -12.31 4.15 -15.86
C PRO A 33 -11.25 5.10 -16.42
N ASP A 34 -11.58 6.36 -16.56
CA ASP A 34 -10.73 7.43 -17.09
C ASP A 34 -10.07 8.28 -15.98
N THR A 35 -9.87 7.72 -14.80
CA THR A 35 -9.26 8.40 -13.65
C THR A 35 -7.89 8.99 -13.98
N ILE A 36 -7.06 8.30 -14.80
CA ILE A 36 -5.75 8.83 -15.21
C ILE A 36 -5.93 10.10 -16.02
N ASP A 37 -6.82 10.10 -17.00
CA ASP A 37 -7.06 11.24 -17.89
C ASP A 37 -7.71 12.43 -17.19
N LYS A 38 -8.50 12.17 -16.14
CA LYS A 38 -9.20 13.23 -15.40
C LYS A 38 -8.41 13.81 -14.25
N VAL A 39 -7.53 13.02 -13.63
CA VAL A 39 -6.86 13.42 -12.38
C VAL A 39 -5.36 13.63 -12.57
N TRP A 40 -4.73 12.77 -13.37
CA TRP A 40 -3.27 12.71 -13.43
C TRP A 40 -2.65 13.34 -14.67
N ILE A 41 -3.41 13.49 -15.76
CA ILE A 41 -2.86 14.00 -17.03
C ILE A 41 -2.30 15.42 -16.89
N ASP A 42 -2.93 16.26 -16.07
CA ASP A 42 -2.51 17.64 -15.82
C ASP A 42 -1.54 17.79 -14.63
N SER A 43 -1.10 16.64 -14.07
CA SER A 43 -0.11 16.65 -12.99
C SER A 43 1.31 16.79 -13.51
N ASP A 44 2.26 17.00 -12.60
CA ASP A 44 3.70 17.04 -12.90
C ASP A 44 4.32 15.64 -13.09
N ARG A 45 3.53 14.59 -13.15
CA ARG A 45 4.00 13.20 -13.31
C ARG A 45 4.43 12.93 -14.75
N ASN A 46 5.63 12.36 -14.93
CA ASN A 46 6.09 11.97 -16.25
C ASN A 46 5.30 10.79 -16.82
N ILE A 47 5.40 10.57 -18.13
CA ILE A 47 4.65 9.52 -18.85
C ILE A 47 4.89 8.12 -18.28
N LYS A 48 6.08 7.81 -17.78
CA LYS A 48 6.38 6.49 -17.21
C LYS A 48 5.64 6.27 -15.88
N VAL A 49 5.50 7.31 -15.07
CA VAL A 49 4.68 7.26 -13.84
C VAL A 49 3.20 7.04 -14.18
N LEU A 50 2.68 7.74 -15.20
CA LEU A 50 1.30 7.50 -15.67
C LEU A 50 1.09 6.05 -16.12
N ASN A 51 2.06 5.46 -16.82
CA ASN A 51 2.01 4.04 -17.19
C ASN A 51 2.01 3.11 -15.97
N SER A 52 2.80 3.41 -14.95
CA SER A 52 2.82 2.64 -13.70
C SER A 52 1.49 2.76 -12.94
N LEU A 53 0.91 3.95 -12.87
CA LEU A 53 -0.43 4.18 -12.30
C LEU A 53 -1.49 3.40 -13.09
N GLN A 54 -1.45 3.45 -14.43
CA GLN A 54 -2.37 2.68 -15.26
C GLN A 54 -2.19 1.17 -15.08
N THR A 55 -0.97 0.69 -14.86
CA THR A 55 -0.71 -0.72 -14.56
C THR A 55 -1.39 -1.14 -13.25
N LEU A 56 -1.31 -0.32 -12.20
CA LEU A 56 -2.02 -0.55 -10.94
C LEU A 56 -3.54 -0.54 -11.12
N LEU A 57 -4.07 0.49 -11.81
CA LEU A 57 -5.51 0.64 -12.04
C LEU A 57 -6.08 -0.36 -13.03
N GLY A 58 -5.25 -0.91 -13.90
CA GLY A 58 -5.65 -1.86 -14.94
C GLY A 58 -5.56 -3.34 -14.56
N HIS A 59 -5.11 -3.66 -13.34
CA HIS A 59 -4.91 -5.04 -12.88
C HIS A 59 -5.99 -5.46 -11.87
N GLY A 60 -6.21 -6.80 -11.76
CA GLY A 60 -7.09 -7.40 -10.77
C GLY A 60 -8.58 -7.21 -11.07
N ARG A 61 -9.42 -7.56 -10.08
CA ARG A 61 -10.89 -7.51 -10.24
C ARG A 61 -11.48 -6.11 -10.28
N LEU A 62 -10.73 -5.10 -9.82
CA LEU A 62 -11.13 -3.69 -9.93
C LEU A 62 -10.49 -3.00 -11.13
N ALA A 63 -9.93 -3.78 -12.07
CA ALA A 63 -9.32 -3.23 -13.27
C ALA A 63 -10.27 -2.27 -14.02
N ASN A 64 -9.73 -1.11 -14.38
CA ASN A 64 -10.44 -0.09 -15.17
C ASN A 64 -11.73 0.43 -14.51
N THR A 65 -11.79 0.46 -13.19
CA THR A 65 -12.89 1.09 -12.43
C THR A 65 -12.48 2.42 -11.81
N GLY A 66 -11.17 2.73 -11.78
CA GLY A 66 -10.60 3.85 -11.04
C GLY A 66 -10.36 3.56 -9.55
N TYR A 67 -10.71 2.37 -9.08
CA TYR A 67 -10.42 1.89 -7.73
C TYR A 67 -9.28 0.89 -7.73
N VAL A 68 -8.59 0.78 -6.59
CA VAL A 68 -7.53 -0.20 -6.38
C VAL A 68 -7.76 -1.01 -5.10
N SER A 69 -7.44 -2.30 -5.16
CA SER A 69 -7.36 -3.19 -4.01
C SER A 69 -5.93 -3.71 -3.93
N ILE A 70 -5.19 -3.28 -2.91
CA ILE A 70 -3.80 -3.69 -2.70
C ILE A 70 -3.74 -4.52 -1.43
N LEU A 71 -3.13 -5.70 -1.48
CA LEU A 71 -2.86 -6.52 -0.30
C LEU A 71 -1.54 -6.09 0.33
N PRO A 72 -1.52 -5.42 1.50
CA PRO A 72 -0.29 -5.08 2.19
C PRO A 72 0.05 -6.16 3.22
N VAL A 73 1.30 -6.65 3.20
CA VAL A 73 1.83 -7.60 4.20
C VAL A 73 3.27 -7.23 4.53
N ASP A 74 3.50 -6.74 5.72
CA ASP A 74 4.82 -6.36 6.24
C ASP A 74 5.07 -6.86 7.69
N GLN A 75 4.32 -7.90 8.08
CA GLN A 75 4.37 -8.50 9.41
C GLN A 75 5.71 -9.14 9.77
N ASP A 76 6.55 -9.37 8.78
CA ASP A 76 7.92 -9.87 8.96
C ASP A 76 8.85 -8.85 9.63
N ILE A 77 8.57 -7.55 9.48
CA ILE A 77 9.37 -6.45 10.04
C ILE A 77 8.55 -5.55 10.98
N GLU A 78 7.38 -5.06 10.53
CA GLU A 78 6.54 -4.11 11.30
C GLU A 78 5.88 -4.74 12.53
N HIS A 79 5.81 -6.06 12.56
CA HIS A 79 5.23 -6.85 13.65
C HIS A 79 6.11 -8.08 13.90
N THR A 80 5.60 -9.04 14.65
CA THR A 80 6.29 -10.32 14.82
C THR A 80 5.69 -11.34 13.86
N ALA A 81 6.42 -11.73 12.82
CA ALA A 81 5.98 -12.75 11.87
C ALA A 81 5.49 -14.02 12.59
N GLY A 82 6.23 -14.45 13.63
CA GLY A 82 5.89 -15.62 14.45
C GLY A 82 4.46 -15.55 15.00
N ALA A 83 4.11 -14.47 15.67
CA ALA A 83 2.78 -14.30 16.26
C ALA A 83 1.70 -14.02 15.19
N SER A 84 2.06 -13.24 14.15
CA SER A 84 1.12 -12.85 13.10
C SER A 84 0.69 -14.02 12.21
N PHE A 85 1.62 -14.91 11.87
CA PHE A 85 1.35 -16.03 10.94
C PHE A 85 1.05 -17.36 11.64
N ALA A 86 1.30 -17.50 12.96
CA ALA A 86 1.01 -18.72 13.69
C ALA A 86 -0.44 -19.24 13.52
N PRO A 87 -1.49 -18.40 13.46
CA PRO A 87 -2.86 -18.87 13.22
C PRO A 87 -3.05 -19.48 11.83
N ASN A 88 -2.23 -19.10 10.85
CA ASN A 88 -2.24 -19.63 9.49
C ASN A 88 -0.80 -19.78 8.96
N PRO A 89 -0.10 -20.85 9.34
CA PRO A 89 1.34 -21.02 9.09
C PRO A 89 1.76 -21.03 7.62
N ILE A 90 0.84 -21.22 6.68
CA ILE A 90 1.16 -21.17 5.24
C ILE A 90 1.77 -19.84 4.82
N TYR A 91 1.49 -18.74 5.54
CA TYR A 91 2.02 -17.41 5.24
C TYR A 91 3.44 -17.15 5.74
N PHE A 92 4.07 -18.13 6.41
CA PHE A 92 5.52 -18.12 6.59
C PHE A 92 6.27 -18.30 5.27
N ASP A 93 5.60 -18.89 4.26
CA ASP A 93 6.13 -18.94 2.90
C ASP A 93 5.69 -17.66 2.14
N PRO A 94 6.62 -16.78 1.75
CA PRO A 94 6.33 -15.55 1.00
C PRO A 94 5.53 -15.78 -0.30
N GLU A 95 5.72 -16.94 -0.93
CA GLU A 95 4.99 -17.28 -2.16
C GLU A 95 3.47 -17.33 -1.92
N ASN A 96 3.03 -17.82 -0.76
CA ASN A 96 1.61 -17.92 -0.44
C ASN A 96 0.96 -16.56 -0.20
N ILE A 97 1.71 -15.55 0.24
CA ILE A 97 1.24 -14.16 0.36
C ILE A 97 0.92 -13.60 -1.04
N VAL A 98 1.81 -13.80 -2.00
CA VAL A 98 1.61 -13.32 -3.37
C VAL A 98 0.48 -14.11 -4.07
N LYS A 99 0.40 -15.42 -3.84
CA LYS A 99 -0.74 -16.24 -4.34
C LYS A 99 -2.07 -15.75 -3.79
N LEU A 100 -2.14 -15.41 -2.51
CA LEU A 100 -3.35 -14.86 -1.89
C LEU A 100 -3.78 -13.55 -2.59
N ALA A 101 -2.85 -12.65 -2.89
CA ALA A 101 -3.15 -11.41 -3.62
C ALA A 101 -3.71 -11.69 -5.03
N ILE A 102 -3.13 -12.66 -5.73
CA ILE A 102 -3.57 -13.07 -7.08
C ILE A 102 -4.96 -13.69 -7.03
N GLU A 103 -5.18 -14.66 -6.13
CA GLU A 103 -6.47 -15.34 -5.94
C GLU A 103 -7.57 -14.37 -5.47
N GLY A 104 -7.20 -13.41 -4.63
CA GLY A 104 -8.08 -12.33 -4.20
C GLY A 104 -8.41 -11.32 -5.30
N GLY A 105 -7.76 -11.41 -6.47
CA GLY A 105 -7.93 -10.47 -7.57
C GLY A 105 -7.48 -9.05 -7.23
N CYS A 106 -6.45 -8.91 -6.40
CA CYS A 106 -5.90 -7.62 -6.04
C CYS A 106 -5.25 -6.92 -7.23
N ASN A 107 -5.26 -5.59 -7.23
CA ASN A 107 -4.55 -4.77 -8.21
C ASN A 107 -3.04 -4.86 -8.03
N ALA A 108 -2.58 -5.04 -6.78
CA ALA A 108 -1.17 -5.16 -6.45
C ALA A 108 -0.99 -5.91 -5.12
N VAL A 109 0.24 -6.34 -4.87
CA VAL A 109 0.71 -6.77 -3.55
C VAL A 109 1.77 -5.79 -3.06
N ALA A 110 1.62 -5.30 -1.82
CA ALA A 110 2.58 -4.41 -1.18
C ALA A 110 3.28 -5.17 -0.04
N SER A 111 4.62 -5.23 -0.09
CA SER A 111 5.36 -5.94 0.95
C SER A 111 6.81 -5.47 1.04
N THR A 112 7.58 -6.14 1.89
CA THR A 112 8.97 -5.86 2.14
C THR A 112 9.88 -6.31 0.99
N PHE A 113 11.12 -5.81 0.97
CA PHE A 113 12.14 -6.27 0.03
C PHE A 113 12.39 -7.79 0.12
N GLY A 114 12.39 -8.33 1.34
CA GLY A 114 12.64 -9.76 1.56
C GLY A 114 11.54 -10.63 0.99
N ILE A 115 10.29 -10.31 1.30
CA ILE A 115 9.13 -11.06 0.80
C ILE A 115 9.05 -10.99 -0.72
N LEU A 116 8.99 -9.80 -1.31
CA LEU A 116 8.83 -9.65 -2.75
C LEU A 116 10.05 -10.10 -3.53
N GLY A 117 11.26 -9.81 -3.03
CA GLY A 117 12.52 -10.22 -3.68
C GLY A 117 12.68 -11.71 -3.81
N SER A 118 12.26 -12.49 -2.80
CA SER A 118 12.36 -13.95 -2.81
C SER A 118 11.51 -14.60 -3.92
N VAL A 119 10.46 -13.93 -4.39
CA VAL A 119 9.50 -14.47 -5.37
C VAL A 119 9.39 -13.65 -6.66
N ALA A 120 10.15 -12.55 -6.79
CA ALA A 120 10.03 -11.62 -7.91
C ALA A 120 10.11 -12.28 -9.29
N ARG A 121 11.08 -13.18 -9.50
CA ARG A 121 11.23 -13.88 -10.80
C ARG A 121 10.01 -14.71 -11.22
N LYS A 122 9.24 -15.19 -10.23
CA LYS A 122 8.03 -16.00 -10.51
C LYS A 122 6.79 -15.14 -10.70
N TYR A 123 6.72 -13.96 -10.06
CA TYR A 123 5.45 -13.26 -9.88
C TYR A 123 5.42 -11.79 -10.31
N ALA A 124 6.56 -11.10 -10.47
CA ALA A 124 6.55 -9.67 -10.83
C ALA A 124 5.85 -9.37 -12.18
N HIS A 125 5.76 -10.34 -13.07
CA HIS A 125 5.03 -10.24 -14.33
C HIS A 125 3.56 -10.68 -14.24
N LYS A 126 3.11 -11.20 -13.10
CA LYS A 126 1.74 -11.73 -12.88
C LYS A 126 0.86 -10.80 -12.04
N ILE A 127 1.46 -10.03 -11.16
CA ILE A 127 0.78 -9.04 -10.31
C ILE A 127 1.73 -7.87 -10.07
N PRO A 128 1.26 -6.63 -10.17
CA PRO A 128 2.05 -5.45 -9.83
C PRO A 128 2.61 -5.50 -8.39
N PHE A 129 3.89 -5.19 -8.23
CA PHE A 129 4.53 -5.09 -6.92
C PHE A 129 4.62 -3.64 -6.45
N VAL A 130 4.31 -3.42 -5.18
CA VAL A 130 4.58 -2.20 -4.42
C VAL A 130 5.59 -2.55 -3.33
N VAL A 131 6.82 -2.09 -3.46
CA VAL A 131 7.84 -2.36 -2.44
C VAL A 131 7.81 -1.28 -1.37
N LYS A 132 7.62 -1.67 -0.12
CA LYS A 132 7.71 -0.75 1.02
C LYS A 132 9.18 -0.53 1.37
N LEU A 133 9.62 0.74 1.31
CA LEU A 133 11.03 1.12 1.45
C LEU A 133 11.50 1.18 2.90
N ASN A 134 10.62 1.61 3.81
CA ASN A 134 10.98 1.83 5.21
C ASN A 134 10.06 1.08 6.17
N HIS A 135 10.60 0.75 7.32
CA HIS A 135 9.89 0.04 8.38
C HIS A 135 10.30 0.54 9.76
N ASN A 136 9.41 0.38 10.73
CA ASN A 136 9.75 0.61 12.13
C ASN A 136 10.59 -0.56 12.63
N GLU A 137 11.76 -0.27 13.17
CA GLU A 137 12.59 -1.24 13.85
C GLU A 137 12.02 -1.50 15.26
N LEU A 138 11.30 -2.62 15.41
CA LEU A 138 10.54 -2.92 16.61
C LEU A 138 11.37 -3.48 17.78
N LEU A 139 12.58 -3.95 17.51
CA LEU A 139 13.44 -4.53 18.54
C LEU A 139 14.20 -3.48 19.34
N THR A 140 14.25 -2.24 18.85
CA THR A 140 14.82 -1.10 19.55
C THR A 140 13.95 -0.73 20.75
N TYR A 141 14.55 -0.63 21.92
CA TYR A 141 13.86 -0.24 23.15
C TYR A 141 14.53 1.00 23.80
N PRO A 142 13.75 2.01 24.19
CA PRO A 142 12.32 2.17 23.93
C PRO A 142 12.03 2.44 22.45
N ASN A 143 10.88 1.93 21.95
CA ASN A 143 10.47 2.18 20.58
C ASN A 143 10.10 3.66 20.39
N THR A 144 10.71 4.32 19.40
CA THR A 144 10.63 5.77 19.20
C THR A 144 9.74 6.18 18.04
N TYR A 145 8.93 5.29 17.49
CA TYR A 145 8.16 5.55 16.26
C TYR A 145 9.05 6.04 15.11
N ASP A 146 10.16 5.35 14.91
CA ASP A 146 11.11 5.65 13.85
C ASP A 146 10.94 4.68 12.66
N GLN A 147 10.85 5.26 11.48
CA GLN A 147 10.86 4.53 10.21
C GLN A 147 12.25 4.63 9.60
N VAL A 148 12.84 3.50 9.27
CA VAL A 148 14.20 3.40 8.71
C VAL A 148 14.13 2.77 7.32
N LEU A 149 14.93 3.26 6.38
CA LEU A 149 15.02 2.67 5.04
C LEU A 149 15.73 1.31 5.11
N PHE A 150 15.09 0.27 4.57
CA PHE A 150 15.61 -1.10 4.48
C PHE A 150 16.20 -1.44 3.11
N GLY A 151 16.00 -0.59 2.13
CA GLY A 151 16.53 -0.75 0.79
C GLY A 151 16.30 0.49 -0.07
N THR A 152 16.77 0.45 -1.29
CA THR A 152 16.75 1.58 -2.20
C THR A 152 15.63 1.48 -3.23
N VAL A 153 15.21 2.64 -3.74
CA VAL A 153 14.27 2.72 -4.88
C VAL A 153 14.81 1.95 -6.09
N LYS A 154 16.13 2.01 -6.33
CA LYS A 154 16.76 1.30 -7.44
C LYS A 154 16.66 -0.21 -7.33
N GLU A 155 16.79 -0.75 -6.11
CA GLU A 155 16.58 -2.19 -5.87
C GLU A 155 15.14 -2.60 -6.14
N ALA A 156 14.16 -1.82 -5.67
CA ALA A 156 12.74 -2.06 -5.95
C ALA A 156 12.46 -2.03 -7.47
N TRP A 157 13.02 -1.06 -8.17
CA TRP A 157 12.90 -0.96 -9.62
C TRP A 157 13.51 -2.17 -10.35
N ASN A 158 14.71 -2.61 -9.95
CA ASN A 158 15.37 -3.80 -10.52
C ASN A 158 14.58 -5.08 -10.25
N MET A 159 13.80 -5.13 -9.18
CA MET A 159 12.92 -6.24 -8.85
C MET A 159 11.67 -6.30 -9.76
N GLY A 160 11.42 -5.25 -10.54
CA GLY A 160 10.24 -5.13 -11.41
C GLY A 160 9.02 -4.53 -10.73
N ALA A 161 9.20 -3.84 -9.60
CA ALA A 161 8.12 -3.13 -8.95
C ALA A 161 7.65 -1.94 -9.79
N VAL A 162 6.34 -1.71 -9.83
CA VAL A 162 5.72 -0.58 -10.52
C VAL A 162 5.53 0.63 -9.60
N ALA A 163 5.62 0.38 -8.31
CA ALA A 163 5.49 1.41 -7.28
C ALA A 163 6.38 1.11 -6.08
N VAL A 164 6.71 2.16 -5.36
CA VAL A 164 7.29 2.07 -4.02
C VAL A 164 6.36 2.71 -3.01
N GLY A 165 6.44 2.24 -1.78
CA GLY A 165 5.69 2.80 -0.68
C GLY A 165 6.57 3.14 0.51
N ALA A 166 6.12 4.07 1.32
CA ALA A 166 6.81 4.43 2.55
C ALA A 166 5.85 4.92 3.61
N THR A 167 6.25 4.81 4.86
CA THR A 167 5.51 5.33 6.01
C THR A 167 6.21 6.57 6.57
N ILE A 168 5.43 7.59 6.92
CA ILE A 168 5.89 8.70 7.73
C ILE A 168 5.04 8.76 9.01
N TYR A 169 5.71 8.79 10.15
CA TYR A 169 5.11 9.03 11.45
C TYR A 169 5.09 10.52 11.77
N PHE A 170 4.12 11.23 11.21
CA PHE A 170 3.96 12.67 11.40
C PHE A 170 3.79 13.03 12.87
N GLY A 171 4.52 14.03 13.32
CA GLY A 171 4.51 14.50 14.71
C GLY A 171 5.41 13.70 15.66
N SER A 172 6.04 12.61 15.22
CA SER A 172 7.08 11.93 15.99
C SER A 172 8.36 12.78 16.04
N GLU A 173 9.26 12.48 16.97
CA GLU A 173 10.56 13.15 17.07
C GLU A 173 11.39 13.01 15.78
N GLN A 174 11.20 11.91 15.05
CA GLN A 174 11.91 11.60 13.82
C GLN A 174 11.19 12.05 12.54
N SER A 175 10.03 12.69 12.66
CA SER A 175 9.20 13.03 11.49
C SER A 175 9.91 13.92 10.46
N ARG A 176 10.76 14.85 10.91
CA ARG A 176 11.51 15.76 10.01
C ARG A 176 12.51 14.99 9.13
N ARG A 177 13.25 14.05 9.72
CA ARG A 177 14.19 13.20 8.98
C ARG A 177 13.44 12.31 8.00
N GLN A 178 12.37 11.64 8.45
CA GLN A 178 11.54 10.79 7.59
C GLN A 178 10.96 11.56 6.38
N LEU A 179 10.52 12.80 6.60
CA LEU A 179 10.02 13.66 5.51
C LEU A 179 11.07 13.90 4.42
N VAL A 180 12.31 14.23 4.81
CA VAL A 180 13.39 14.48 3.86
C VAL A 180 13.76 13.20 3.10
N GLU A 181 14.01 12.10 3.84
CA GLU A 181 14.37 10.80 3.25
C GLU A 181 13.32 10.30 2.24
N ILE A 182 12.03 10.45 2.58
CA ILE A 182 10.97 9.97 1.70
C ILE A 182 10.72 10.91 0.53
N ALA A 183 10.90 12.23 0.70
CA ALA A 183 10.84 13.17 -0.42
C ALA A 183 11.89 12.84 -1.48
N GLU A 184 13.15 12.63 -1.08
CA GLU A 184 14.25 12.24 -1.97
C GLU A 184 14.00 10.88 -2.65
N ALA A 185 13.54 9.89 -1.87
CA ALA A 185 13.21 8.57 -2.40
C ALA A 185 12.07 8.63 -3.43
N PHE A 186 11.04 9.42 -3.17
CA PHE A 186 9.89 9.54 -4.09
C PHE A 186 10.23 10.33 -5.34
N GLU A 187 11.06 11.37 -5.25
CA GLU A 187 11.62 12.07 -6.41
C GLU A 187 12.33 11.05 -7.32
N TYR A 188 13.25 10.28 -6.77
CA TYR A 188 13.98 9.28 -7.54
C TYR A 188 13.08 8.17 -8.11
N ALA A 189 12.04 7.77 -7.37
CA ALA A 189 11.04 6.83 -7.89
C ALA A 189 10.31 7.38 -9.12
N HIS A 190 9.92 8.65 -9.10
CA HIS A 190 9.30 9.31 -10.25
C HIS A 190 10.26 9.41 -11.45
N GLU A 191 11.54 9.69 -11.24
CA GLU A 191 12.55 9.66 -12.32
C GLU A 191 12.63 8.29 -13.00
N LEU A 192 12.56 7.21 -12.21
CA LEU A 192 12.55 5.84 -12.72
C LEU A 192 11.18 5.42 -13.28
N GLY A 193 10.15 6.27 -13.18
CA GLY A 193 8.83 6.02 -13.70
C GLY A 193 7.94 5.17 -12.79
N MET A 194 8.25 5.08 -11.50
CA MET A 194 7.45 4.34 -10.52
C MET A 194 6.38 5.24 -9.90
N ALA A 195 5.22 4.68 -9.60
CA ALA A 195 4.24 5.33 -8.74
C ALA A 195 4.69 5.31 -7.27
N THR A 196 4.17 6.21 -6.46
CA THR A 196 4.51 6.30 -5.03
C THR A 196 3.27 6.26 -4.15
N ILE A 197 3.37 5.58 -3.01
CA ILE A 197 2.29 5.45 -2.03
C ILE A 197 2.83 5.85 -0.66
N LEU A 198 2.19 6.82 -0.01
CA LEU A 198 2.57 7.27 1.33
C LEU A 198 1.54 6.81 2.36
N TRP A 199 2.01 6.03 3.34
CA TRP A 199 1.25 5.74 4.56
C TRP A 199 1.50 6.82 5.59
N CYS A 200 0.45 7.62 5.87
CA CYS A 200 0.50 8.75 6.80
C CYS A 200 -0.08 8.35 8.16
N TYR A 201 0.75 8.36 9.19
CA TYR A 201 0.29 8.11 10.55
C TYR A 201 0.64 9.28 11.47
N LEU A 202 -0.32 9.73 12.27
CA LEU A 202 -0.06 10.66 13.37
C LEU A 202 0.52 9.88 14.56
N ARG A 203 1.73 10.22 14.97
CA ARG A 203 2.44 9.56 16.06
C ARG A 203 3.06 10.58 17.01
N ASN A 204 2.24 11.08 17.93
CA ASN A 204 2.65 11.95 19.00
C ASN A 204 1.78 11.64 20.23
N SER A 205 2.39 11.60 21.43
CA SER A 205 1.65 11.30 22.66
C SER A 205 0.50 12.28 22.92
N ASP A 206 0.64 13.53 22.47
CA ASP A 206 -0.36 14.56 22.69
C ASP A 206 -1.62 14.41 21.82
N PHE A 207 -1.51 13.71 20.69
CA PHE A 207 -2.67 13.36 19.87
C PHE A 207 -3.62 12.35 20.52
N LYS A 208 -3.14 11.64 21.55
CA LYS A 208 -3.98 10.68 22.30
C LYS A 208 -4.73 11.29 23.45
N LYS A 209 -4.41 12.52 23.87
CA LYS A 209 -5.04 13.20 25.01
C LYS A 209 -6.34 13.91 24.67
N GLY A 210 -6.60 14.14 23.41
CA GLY A 210 -7.87 14.64 22.91
C GLY A 210 -8.59 13.53 22.17
N ALA A 211 -9.45 12.79 22.85
CA ALA A 211 -10.37 11.90 22.14
C ALA A 211 -11.27 12.76 21.26
N ILE A 212 -11.10 12.63 19.95
CA ILE A 212 -12.09 13.07 18.98
C ILE A 212 -13.19 12.02 18.94
#